data_1d48840a62a7ec883e19acc76b104454
#
_entry.id   1d48840a62a7ec883e19acc76b104454
#
_cell.length_a   1.000
_cell.length_b   1.000
_cell.length_c   1.000
_cell.angle_alpha   90.00
_cell.angle_beta   90.00
_cell.angle_gamma   90.00
#
_symmetry.space_group_name_H-M   'P 1'
#
loop_
_entity.id
_entity.type
_entity.pdbx_description
1 polymer ?
#
loop_
_entity_poly.entity_id
_entity_poly.type
_entity_poly.pdbx_seq_one_letter_code
_entity_poly.pdbx_strand_id
1 'polypeptide(L)'
;DSNIYDSNYVDLKNLKKIDRITTVMDFEINSISYLFVAEQSNNKLIIYHQGHSGNFLNGKNTIEFFLNKGYSVLAFSMPLLGMNNQPMIDSSNFGTIQLTSHNHFKFINSINLSPIKFFVEPIFLSLNYVDKQFDFESYNFVGLSGGGWTAIIYSAIDDRISDTYSIAGSVPISYRSIQKNFGDYEQTLPELYNIANYFELYLLSSYGDSRKLLQVFNKYDPCCFSGDYYIAYESVLQKKLSDLNGDFEIFIDDTHKEHTISDSVLYLIDKSITPNLP
;
A
#
# COMPACT_ATOMS: atom_id res chain seq x y z
N ASP A 1 20.23 -1.76 -7.98
CA ASP A 1 20.79 -2.86 -8.78
C ASP A 1 19.80 -3.23 -9.88
N SER A 2 20.22 -3.21 -11.13
CA SER A 2 19.36 -3.57 -12.25
C SER A 2 19.55 -5.02 -12.67
N ASN A 3 18.45 -5.67 -13.09
CA ASN A 3 18.42 -7.03 -13.61
C ASN A 3 19.04 -8.06 -12.65
N ILE A 4 18.58 -8.05 -11.40
CA ILE A 4 19.02 -9.00 -10.39
C ILE A 4 18.41 -10.39 -10.63
N TYR A 5 19.12 -11.42 -10.15
CA TYR A 5 18.60 -12.77 -10.04
C TYR A 5 18.04 -13.02 -8.62
N ASP A 6 16.79 -13.51 -8.55
CA ASP A 6 16.19 -13.96 -7.30
C ASP A 6 15.46 -15.29 -7.57
N SER A 7 15.90 -16.35 -6.90
CA SER A 7 15.37 -17.72 -7.07
C SER A 7 13.89 -17.85 -6.76
N ASN A 8 13.32 -16.94 -5.96
CA ASN A 8 11.89 -16.96 -5.62
C ASN A 8 10.97 -16.58 -6.80
N TYR A 9 11.53 -15.98 -7.85
CA TYR A 9 10.77 -15.40 -8.95
C TYR A 9 11.14 -15.93 -10.34
N VAL A 10 11.96 -17.00 -10.41
CA VAL A 10 12.42 -17.59 -11.69
C VAL A 10 11.33 -18.22 -12.51
N ASP A 11 10.21 -18.56 -11.90
CA ASP A 11 9.05 -19.21 -12.51
C ASP A 11 7.98 -18.23 -12.98
N LEU A 12 8.14 -16.91 -12.69
CA LEU A 12 7.20 -15.90 -13.14
C LEU A 12 7.17 -15.79 -14.66
N LYS A 13 5.98 -15.87 -15.22
CA LYS A 13 5.73 -15.63 -16.63
C LYS A 13 5.68 -14.14 -16.92
N ASN A 14 5.91 -13.76 -18.17
CA ASN A 14 5.90 -12.37 -18.64
C ASN A 14 6.84 -11.43 -17.85
N LEU A 15 7.89 -11.98 -17.22
CA LEU A 15 8.90 -11.23 -16.50
C LEU A 15 10.12 -10.99 -17.39
N LYS A 16 10.44 -9.72 -17.69
CA LYS A 16 11.63 -9.31 -18.45
C LYS A 16 12.86 -9.21 -17.56
N LYS A 17 12.72 -8.53 -16.41
CA LYS A 17 13.80 -8.31 -15.44
C LYS A 17 13.23 -7.90 -14.08
N ILE A 18 14.07 -8.02 -13.05
CA ILE A 18 13.82 -7.44 -11.72
C ILE A 18 14.91 -6.39 -11.45
N ASP A 19 14.50 -5.17 -11.12
CA ASP A 19 15.40 -4.16 -10.58
C ASP A 19 15.18 -4.03 -9.07
N ARG A 20 16.25 -4.13 -8.29
CA ARG A 20 16.22 -3.91 -6.84
C ARG A 20 16.52 -2.44 -6.55
N ILE A 21 15.62 -1.78 -5.87
CA ILE A 21 15.75 -0.40 -5.41
C ILE A 21 15.95 -0.44 -3.91
N THR A 22 17.00 0.21 -3.41
CA THR A 22 17.26 0.37 -1.98
C THR A 22 17.19 1.85 -1.65
N THR A 23 16.24 2.21 -0.78
CA THR A 23 16.11 3.56 -0.22
C THR A 23 16.73 3.57 1.17
N VAL A 24 17.71 4.43 1.40
CA VAL A 24 18.33 4.65 2.71
C VAL A 24 17.76 5.92 3.31
N MET A 25 17.25 5.82 4.53
CA MET A 25 16.59 6.91 5.25
C MET A 25 17.31 7.22 6.56
N ASP A 26 16.76 8.14 7.35
CA ASP A 26 17.30 8.48 8.67
C ASP A 26 17.38 7.26 9.58
N PHE A 27 18.27 7.32 10.57
CA PHE A 27 18.53 6.23 11.54
C PHE A 27 19.01 4.92 10.88
N GLU A 28 19.62 4.99 9.71
CA GLU A 28 20.04 3.82 8.94
C GLU A 28 18.89 2.87 8.57
N ILE A 29 17.64 3.31 8.71
CA ILE A 29 16.49 2.55 8.25
C ILE A 29 16.54 2.48 6.73
N ASN A 30 16.40 1.30 6.15
CA ASN A 30 16.30 1.14 4.72
C ASN A 30 14.98 0.48 4.31
N SER A 31 14.61 0.71 3.06
CA SER A 31 13.55 -0.02 2.38
C SER A 31 14.08 -0.65 1.12
N ILE A 32 13.78 -1.93 0.93
CA ILE A 32 14.10 -2.69 -0.28
C ILE A 32 12.80 -2.94 -1.02
N SER A 33 12.73 -2.45 -2.25
CA SER A 33 11.64 -2.71 -3.18
C SER A 33 12.16 -3.37 -4.45
N TYR A 34 11.30 -4.15 -5.11
CA TYR A 34 11.58 -4.76 -6.41
C TYR A 34 10.64 -4.19 -7.46
N LEU A 35 11.23 -3.75 -8.58
CA LEU A 35 10.51 -3.44 -9.79
C LEU A 35 10.56 -4.65 -10.74
N PHE A 36 9.44 -5.34 -10.86
CA PHE A 36 9.22 -6.42 -11.82
C PHE A 36 8.77 -5.79 -13.14
N VAL A 37 9.62 -5.81 -14.15
CA VAL A 37 9.32 -5.24 -15.47
C VAL A 37 8.68 -6.32 -16.34
N ALA A 38 7.50 -6.06 -16.88
CA ALA A 38 6.81 -6.97 -17.78
C ALA A 38 7.52 -7.06 -19.14
N GLU A 39 7.63 -8.28 -19.72
CA GLU A 39 8.16 -8.50 -21.06
C GLU A 39 7.20 -7.98 -22.13
N GLN A 40 5.92 -8.34 -22.00
CA GLN A 40 4.82 -7.81 -22.81
C GLN A 40 4.03 -6.82 -21.94
N SER A 41 4.40 -5.54 -22.05
CA SER A 41 3.85 -4.48 -21.20
C SER A 41 2.54 -3.91 -21.77
N ASN A 42 1.56 -3.67 -20.90
CA ASN A 42 0.38 -2.85 -21.18
C ASN A 42 0.60 -1.36 -20.85
N ASN A 43 1.84 -0.98 -20.55
CA ASN A 43 2.29 0.37 -20.21
C ASN A 43 1.69 0.96 -18.93
N LYS A 44 1.28 0.12 -17.98
CA LYS A 44 0.73 0.52 -16.67
C LYS A 44 1.55 -0.08 -15.53
N LEU A 45 1.65 0.67 -14.43
CA LEU A 45 2.33 0.23 -13.22
C LEU A 45 1.34 -0.10 -12.12
N ILE A 46 1.54 -1.25 -11.46
CA ILE A 46 0.95 -1.57 -10.17
C ILE A 46 2.01 -1.33 -9.08
N ILE A 47 1.70 -0.49 -8.12
CA ILE A 47 2.44 -0.41 -6.86
C ILE A 47 1.78 -1.40 -5.91
N TYR A 48 2.49 -2.48 -5.56
CA TYR A 48 2.00 -3.48 -4.64
C TYR A 48 2.64 -3.31 -3.27
N HIS A 49 1.84 -3.19 -2.22
CA HIS A 49 2.35 -3.09 -0.86
C HIS A 49 1.81 -4.20 0.03
N GLN A 50 2.71 -5.05 0.53
CA GLN A 50 2.39 -6.10 1.49
C GLN A 50 2.08 -5.49 2.86
N GLY A 51 1.22 -6.16 3.64
CA GLY A 51 0.91 -5.78 5.01
C GLY A 51 1.93 -6.25 6.04
N HIS A 52 1.52 -6.28 7.31
CA HIS A 52 2.37 -6.65 8.44
C HIS A 52 2.79 -8.12 8.47
N SER A 53 2.30 -8.97 7.58
CA SER A 53 2.68 -10.38 7.46
C SER A 53 4.10 -10.60 6.91
N GLY A 54 4.89 -9.54 6.72
CA GLY A 54 6.32 -9.60 6.41
C GLY A 54 6.69 -9.23 4.98
N ASN A 55 7.37 -10.13 4.27
CA ASN A 55 7.93 -9.87 2.95
C ASN A 55 6.84 -9.79 1.87
N PHE A 56 7.00 -8.90 0.88
CA PHE A 56 6.15 -8.85 -0.31
C PHE A 56 6.21 -10.15 -1.15
N LEU A 57 7.18 -11.04 -0.90
CA LEU A 57 7.18 -12.41 -1.43
C LEU A 57 5.89 -13.18 -1.07
N ASN A 58 5.28 -12.89 0.07
CA ASN A 58 4.00 -13.48 0.47
C ASN A 58 2.86 -13.11 -0.50
N GLY A 59 3.02 -12.03 -1.26
CA GLY A 59 2.13 -11.60 -2.34
C GLY A 59 2.58 -12.01 -3.74
N LYS A 60 3.42 -13.05 -3.88
CA LYS A 60 3.91 -13.52 -5.18
C LYS A 60 2.78 -13.79 -6.18
N ASN A 61 1.66 -14.37 -5.72
CA ASN A 61 0.50 -14.62 -6.59
C ASN A 61 -0.11 -13.32 -7.13
N THR A 62 -0.16 -12.27 -6.31
CA THR A 62 -0.61 -10.93 -6.75
C THR A 62 0.34 -10.34 -7.81
N ILE A 63 1.65 -10.43 -7.57
CA ILE A 63 2.68 -9.98 -8.51
C ILE A 63 2.57 -10.74 -9.84
N GLU A 64 2.47 -12.07 -9.76
CA GLU A 64 2.32 -12.94 -10.93
C GLU A 64 1.07 -12.63 -11.73
N PHE A 65 -0.07 -12.45 -11.05
CA PHE A 65 -1.33 -12.08 -11.70
C PHE A 65 -1.17 -10.83 -12.55
N PHE A 66 -0.66 -9.75 -11.97
CA PHE A 66 -0.50 -8.49 -12.68
C PHE A 66 0.54 -8.55 -13.81
N LEU A 67 1.67 -9.25 -13.60
CA LEU A 67 2.63 -9.49 -14.67
C LEU A 67 1.99 -10.24 -15.86
N ASN A 68 1.20 -11.28 -15.58
CA ASN A 68 0.50 -12.05 -16.63
C ASN A 68 -0.52 -11.19 -17.40
N LYS A 69 -1.01 -10.11 -16.80
CA LYS A 69 -1.89 -9.11 -17.43
C LYS A 69 -1.13 -7.97 -18.14
N GLY A 70 0.20 -8.02 -18.13
CA GLY A 70 1.06 -7.04 -18.79
C GLY A 70 1.44 -5.82 -17.94
N TYR A 71 1.01 -5.74 -16.69
CA TYR A 71 1.45 -4.66 -15.80
C TYR A 71 2.89 -4.91 -15.34
N SER A 72 3.69 -3.86 -15.25
CA SER A 72 4.88 -3.89 -14.41
C SER A 72 4.46 -3.73 -12.94
N VAL A 73 5.22 -4.30 -12.01
CA VAL A 73 4.87 -4.28 -10.58
C VAL A 73 6.03 -3.75 -9.75
N LEU A 74 5.80 -2.70 -8.96
CA LEU A 74 6.73 -2.16 -7.98
C LEU A 74 6.29 -2.60 -6.58
N ALA A 75 7.01 -3.56 -5.98
CA ALA A 75 6.59 -4.23 -4.76
C ALA A 75 7.35 -3.76 -3.52
N PHE A 76 6.61 -3.54 -2.41
CA PHE A 76 7.11 -3.07 -1.12
C PHE A 76 6.69 -3.97 0.04
N SER A 77 7.54 -4.01 1.07
CA SER A 77 7.20 -4.47 2.42
C SER A 77 7.09 -3.28 3.37
N MET A 78 6.35 -3.45 4.47
CA MET A 78 6.28 -2.45 5.53
C MET A 78 7.68 -2.14 6.10
N PRO A 79 7.93 -0.93 6.65
CA PRO A 79 9.19 -0.62 7.33
C PRO A 79 9.55 -1.68 8.36
N LEU A 80 10.84 -1.98 8.53
CA LEU A 80 11.37 -2.97 9.46
C LEU A 80 10.93 -4.42 9.20
N LEU A 81 10.17 -4.69 8.14
CA LEU A 81 9.67 -6.02 7.80
C LEU A 81 10.21 -6.52 6.45
N GLY A 82 10.08 -7.82 6.22
CA GLY A 82 10.51 -8.44 4.97
C GLY A 82 12.02 -8.38 4.78
N MET A 83 12.47 -7.77 3.69
CA MET A 83 13.88 -7.54 3.38
C MET A 83 14.44 -6.24 3.97
N ASN A 84 13.60 -5.42 4.58
CA ASN A 84 14.00 -4.17 5.22
C ASN A 84 14.78 -4.46 6.49
N ASN A 85 15.79 -3.64 6.78
CA ASN A 85 16.61 -3.84 7.97
C ASN A 85 15.91 -3.45 9.27
N GLN A 86 16.49 -3.90 10.37
CA GLN A 86 16.09 -3.58 11.74
C GLN A 86 17.30 -2.98 12.48
N PRO A 87 17.59 -1.67 12.25
CA PRO A 87 18.81 -1.07 12.75
C PRO A 87 18.82 -0.91 14.28
N MET A 88 20.02 -0.83 14.83
CA MET A 88 20.28 -0.35 16.20
C MET A 88 20.36 1.17 16.15
N ILE A 89 19.68 1.84 17.06
CA ILE A 89 19.73 3.31 17.20
C ILE A 89 20.16 3.69 18.62
N ASP A 90 20.88 4.79 18.76
CA ASP A 90 21.20 5.38 20.04
C ASP A 90 20.22 6.49 20.40
N SER A 91 19.39 6.25 21.40
CA SER A 91 18.44 7.22 21.93
C SER A 91 19.03 7.89 23.18
N SER A 92 19.05 9.22 23.22
CA SER A 92 19.53 9.98 24.38
C SER A 92 18.77 9.68 25.68
N ASN A 93 17.50 9.28 25.56
CA ASN A 93 16.64 9.00 26.70
C ASN A 93 16.54 7.53 27.09
N PHE A 94 16.81 6.61 26.16
CA PHE A 94 16.54 5.18 26.33
C PHE A 94 17.76 4.29 26.10
N GLY A 95 18.94 4.88 25.75
CA GLY A 95 20.12 4.11 25.36
C GLY A 95 19.97 3.46 23.98
N THR A 96 20.74 2.40 23.72
CA THR A 96 20.74 1.69 22.45
C THR A 96 19.49 0.81 22.32
N ILE A 97 18.72 0.98 21.25
CA ILE A 97 17.47 0.27 20.96
C ILE A 97 17.56 -0.36 19.57
N GLN A 98 17.19 -1.63 19.43
CA GLN A 98 16.94 -2.22 18.12
C GLN A 98 15.50 -1.94 17.67
N LEU A 99 15.32 -1.37 16.50
CA LEU A 99 14.01 -1.16 15.90
C LEU A 99 13.53 -2.46 15.25
N THR A 100 12.56 -3.15 15.87
CA THR A 100 12.05 -4.44 15.39
C THR A 100 10.54 -4.47 15.16
N SER A 101 9.84 -3.40 15.51
CA SER A 101 8.40 -3.25 15.29
C SER A 101 8.03 -1.79 15.12
N HIS A 102 6.88 -1.52 14.50
CA HIS A 102 6.37 -0.17 14.32
C HIS A 102 6.14 0.56 15.65
N ASN A 103 5.81 -0.15 16.72
CA ASN A 103 5.69 0.44 18.05
C ASN A 103 7.01 1.06 18.57
N HIS A 104 8.16 0.65 18.05
CA HIS A 104 9.44 1.27 18.41
C HIS A 104 9.64 2.65 17.78
N PHE A 105 8.88 3.01 16.74
CA PHE A 105 8.92 4.33 16.14
C PHE A 105 8.56 5.46 17.11
N LYS A 106 7.81 5.18 18.18
CA LYS A 106 7.58 6.15 19.27
C LYS A 106 8.86 6.68 19.91
N PHE A 107 9.96 5.92 19.86
CA PHE A 107 11.26 6.31 20.45
C PHE A 107 12.03 7.31 19.57
N ILE A 108 11.68 7.44 18.30
CA ILE A 108 12.28 8.38 17.34
C ILE A 108 11.30 9.44 16.85
N ASN A 109 10.03 9.38 17.27
CA ASN A 109 9.05 10.42 16.98
C ASN A 109 9.41 11.72 17.70
N SER A 110 9.45 12.82 16.99
CA SER A 110 9.79 14.13 17.53
C SER A 110 9.13 15.24 16.74
N ILE A 111 9.23 16.49 17.22
CA ILE A 111 8.69 17.66 16.52
C ILE A 111 9.31 17.87 15.13
N ASN A 112 10.51 17.34 14.89
CA ASN A 112 11.23 17.50 13.63
C ASN A 112 11.19 16.25 12.74
N LEU A 113 10.64 15.15 13.24
CA LEU A 113 10.58 13.89 12.52
C LEU A 113 9.31 13.12 12.86
N SER A 114 8.47 12.90 11.86
CA SER A 114 7.36 11.93 11.93
C SER A 114 7.80 10.60 11.34
N PRO A 115 7.70 9.48 12.07
CA PRO A 115 8.00 8.15 11.54
C PRO A 115 7.10 7.70 10.37
N ILE A 116 6.00 8.39 10.10
CA ILE A 116 5.19 8.18 8.90
C ILE A 116 6.03 8.33 7.62
N LYS A 117 7.08 9.15 7.68
CA LYS A 117 8.08 9.27 6.62
C LYS A 117 8.59 7.91 6.13
N PHE A 118 8.87 6.97 7.02
CA PHE A 118 9.43 5.66 6.65
C PHE A 118 8.45 4.77 5.86
N PHE A 119 7.15 5.07 5.89
CA PHE A 119 6.13 4.38 5.12
C PHE A 119 5.95 4.99 3.71
N VAL A 120 6.17 6.29 3.55
CA VAL A 120 5.84 6.99 2.30
C VAL A 120 7.07 7.38 1.47
N GLU A 121 8.18 7.74 2.09
CA GLU A 121 9.41 8.18 1.39
C GLU A 121 9.99 7.11 0.45
N PRO A 122 10.04 5.81 0.82
CA PRO A 122 10.54 4.78 -0.09
C PRO A 122 9.73 4.68 -1.38
N ILE A 123 8.42 4.86 -1.29
CA ILE A 123 7.53 4.81 -2.45
C ILE A 123 7.79 6.02 -3.35
N PHE A 124 7.85 7.22 -2.76
CA PHE A 124 8.12 8.46 -3.49
C PHE A 124 9.46 8.42 -4.24
N LEU A 125 10.53 7.99 -3.57
CA LEU A 125 11.86 7.92 -4.17
C LEU A 125 11.93 6.82 -5.25
N SER A 126 11.28 5.68 -5.03
CA SER A 126 11.21 4.61 -6.02
C SER A 126 10.40 5.03 -7.26
N LEU A 127 9.29 5.73 -7.09
CA LEU A 127 8.51 6.25 -8.22
C LEU A 127 9.29 7.30 -9.00
N ASN A 128 10.01 8.20 -8.33
CA ASN A 128 10.90 9.16 -9.01
C ASN A 128 12.03 8.47 -9.80
N TYR A 129 12.50 7.32 -9.36
CA TYR A 129 13.42 6.50 -10.13
C TYR A 129 12.72 5.87 -11.33
N VAL A 130 11.54 5.32 -11.14
CA VAL A 130 10.72 4.70 -12.19
C VAL A 130 10.39 5.70 -13.29
N ASP A 131 9.93 6.90 -12.95
CA ASP A 131 9.60 7.98 -13.90
C ASP A 131 10.77 8.40 -14.79
N LYS A 132 12.00 8.22 -14.30
CA LYS A 132 13.22 8.52 -15.10
C LYS A 132 13.59 7.40 -16.09
N GLN A 133 13.07 6.19 -15.88
CA GLN A 133 13.46 5.01 -16.67
C GLN A 133 12.33 4.51 -17.58
N PHE A 134 11.08 4.81 -17.25
CA PHE A 134 9.90 4.30 -17.91
C PHE A 134 8.85 5.42 -18.05
N ASP A 135 8.02 5.33 -19.07
CA ASP A 135 6.91 6.25 -19.34
C ASP A 135 5.59 5.48 -19.21
N PHE A 136 5.18 5.18 -17.96
CA PHE A 136 3.93 4.49 -17.70
C PHE A 136 2.75 5.45 -17.85
N GLU A 137 1.66 4.98 -18.47
CA GLU A 137 0.43 5.75 -18.68
C GLU A 137 -0.38 5.96 -17.40
N SER A 138 -0.26 5.02 -16.43
CA SER A 138 -0.94 5.12 -15.14
C SER A 138 -0.20 4.39 -14.02
N TYR A 139 -0.38 4.90 -12.82
CA TYR A 139 0.13 4.34 -11.57
C TYR A 139 -1.05 3.95 -10.69
N ASN A 140 -1.14 2.67 -10.34
CA ASN A 140 -2.26 2.12 -9.58
C ASN A 140 -1.72 1.48 -8.30
N PHE A 141 -2.29 1.81 -7.16
CA PHE A 141 -1.79 1.34 -5.88
C PHE A 141 -2.68 0.23 -5.30
N VAL A 142 -2.11 -0.94 -5.10
CA VAL A 142 -2.78 -2.13 -4.52
C VAL A 142 -2.09 -2.48 -3.21
N GLY A 143 -2.81 -2.41 -2.10
CA GLY A 143 -2.24 -2.71 -0.79
C GLY A 143 -3.11 -3.67 0.03
N LEU A 144 -2.46 -4.63 0.70
CA LEU A 144 -3.10 -5.56 1.62
C LEU A 144 -2.83 -5.14 3.06
N SER A 145 -3.85 -5.11 3.92
CA SER A 145 -3.68 -4.87 5.37
C SER A 145 -2.98 -3.53 5.64
N GLY A 146 -1.88 -3.51 6.38
CA GLY A 146 -1.05 -2.31 6.55
C GLY A 146 -0.61 -1.68 5.22
N GLY A 147 -0.38 -2.48 4.17
CA GLY A 147 -0.14 -1.97 2.82
C GLY A 147 -1.34 -1.25 2.23
N GLY A 148 -2.57 -1.68 2.52
CA GLY A 148 -3.79 -0.99 2.13
C GLY A 148 -3.97 0.35 2.86
N TRP A 149 -3.56 0.43 4.11
CA TRP A 149 -3.43 1.70 4.83
C TRP A 149 -2.39 2.60 4.17
N THR A 150 -1.19 2.07 3.87
CA THR A 150 -0.12 2.82 3.19
C THR A 150 -0.58 3.34 1.82
N ALA A 151 -1.35 2.54 1.07
CA ALA A 151 -1.90 2.96 -0.23
C ALA A 151 -2.77 4.21 -0.08
N ILE A 152 -3.65 4.27 0.91
CA ILE A 152 -4.50 5.45 1.18
C ILE A 152 -3.64 6.67 1.54
N ILE A 153 -2.70 6.52 2.49
CA ILE A 153 -1.85 7.63 2.94
C ILE A 153 -1.02 8.18 1.78
N TYR A 154 -0.41 7.28 0.99
CA TYR A 154 0.44 7.71 -0.12
C TYR A 154 -0.37 8.39 -1.24
N SER A 155 -1.49 7.82 -1.63
CA SER A 155 -2.35 8.41 -2.66
C SER A 155 -3.00 9.74 -2.23
N ALA A 156 -3.11 9.99 -0.91
CA ALA A 156 -3.57 11.27 -0.40
C ALA A 156 -2.53 12.41 -0.56
N ILE A 157 -1.25 12.08 -0.78
CA ILE A 157 -0.16 13.07 -0.89
C ILE A 157 0.54 13.06 -2.25
N ASP A 158 0.22 12.10 -3.13
CA ASP A 158 0.83 11.97 -4.47
C ASP A 158 -0.28 11.78 -5.51
N ASP A 159 -0.52 12.80 -6.30
CA ASP A 159 -1.58 12.84 -7.33
C ASP A 159 -1.26 12.04 -8.60
N ARG A 160 -0.04 11.50 -8.73
CA ARG A 160 0.31 10.54 -9.78
C ARG A 160 -0.48 9.25 -9.67
N ILE A 161 -0.97 8.90 -8.47
CA ILE A 161 -1.75 7.68 -8.27
C ILE A 161 -3.16 7.88 -8.81
N SER A 162 -3.51 7.13 -9.85
CA SER A 162 -4.84 7.16 -10.47
C SER A 162 -5.84 6.39 -9.61
N ASP A 163 -5.61 5.09 -9.43
CA ASP A 163 -6.51 4.22 -8.67
C ASP A 163 -5.83 3.67 -7.41
N THR A 164 -6.56 3.69 -6.31
CA THR A 164 -6.13 3.16 -5.02
C THR A 164 -7.03 2.01 -4.59
N TYR A 165 -6.43 0.87 -4.30
CA TYR A 165 -7.10 -0.34 -3.87
C TYR A 165 -6.60 -0.73 -2.48
N SER A 166 -7.43 -0.51 -1.46
CA SER A 166 -7.11 -0.81 -0.06
C SER A 166 -7.86 -2.06 0.38
N ILE A 167 -7.16 -3.20 0.45
CA ILE A 167 -7.75 -4.49 0.79
C ILE A 167 -7.50 -4.81 2.26
N ALA A 168 -8.57 -4.97 3.04
CA ALA A 168 -8.54 -5.22 4.49
C ALA A 168 -7.57 -4.28 5.24
N GLY A 169 -7.46 -3.00 4.78
CA GLY A 169 -6.39 -2.11 5.20
C GLY A 169 -6.81 -0.98 6.12
N SER A 170 -8.08 -0.60 6.13
CA SER A 170 -8.48 0.63 6.82
C SER A 170 -9.94 0.65 7.20
N VAL A 171 -10.18 1.13 8.43
CA VAL A 171 -11.48 1.57 8.95
C VAL A 171 -11.22 2.83 9.77
N PRO A 172 -12.08 3.88 9.72
CA PRO A 172 -11.90 5.07 10.54
C PRO A 172 -11.81 4.74 12.03
N ILE A 173 -10.93 5.43 12.78
CA ILE A 173 -10.67 5.15 14.21
C ILE A 173 -11.96 5.12 15.03
N SER A 174 -12.90 6.05 14.76
CA SER A 174 -14.18 6.15 15.45
C SER A 174 -15.06 4.89 15.37
N TYR A 175 -14.81 4.02 14.39
CA TYR A 175 -15.56 2.76 14.21
C TYR A 175 -14.78 1.52 14.67
N ARG A 176 -13.56 1.69 15.19
CA ARG A 176 -12.73 0.57 15.66
C ARG A 176 -13.10 0.14 17.06
N SER A 177 -14.23 -0.56 17.20
CA SER A 177 -14.78 -0.97 18.51
C SER A 177 -14.14 -2.23 19.10
N ILE A 178 -13.37 -2.99 18.33
CA ILE A 178 -12.73 -4.23 18.75
C ILE A 178 -11.22 -4.16 18.60
N GLN A 179 -10.50 -4.78 19.55
CA GLN A 179 -9.04 -4.67 19.65
C GLN A 179 -8.30 -5.05 18.35
N LYS A 180 -8.72 -6.08 17.64
CA LYS A 180 -8.11 -6.51 16.38
C LYS A 180 -8.14 -5.44 15.27
N ASN A 181 -9.03 -4.45 15.38
CA ASN A 181 -9.16 -3.38 14.41
C ASN A 181 -8.41 -2.09 14.81
N PHE A 182 -7.77 -2.03 15.98
CA PHE A 182 -7.02 -0.82 16.37
C PHE A 182 -5.86 -0.51 15.40
N GLY A 183 -5.21 -1.55 14.89
CA GLY A 183 -4.04 -1.39 14.04
C GLY A 183 -2.78 -1.13 14.83
N ASP A 184 -1.69 -0.85 14.10
CA ASP A 184 -0.38 -0.59 14.66
C ASP A 184 -0.15 0.91 14.95
N TYR A 185 1.04 1.26 15.41
CA TYR A 185 1.45 2.61 15.79
C TYR A 185 1.06 3.67 14.74
N GLU A 186 1.39 3.44 13.48
CA GLU A 186 1.14 4.38 12.38
C GLU A 186 -0.35 4.61 12.11
N GLN A 187 -1.17 3.63 12.40
CA GLN A 187 -2.62 3.69 12.14
C GLN A 187 -3.40 4.44 13.21
N THR A 188 -2.74 4.82 14.31
CA THR A 188 -3.37 5.50 15.46
C THR A 188 -2.62 6.74 15.90
N LEU A 189 -1.58 7.18 15.17
CA LEU A 189 -0.72 8.31 15.52
C LEU A 189 -1.49 9.63 15.56
N PRO A 190 -1.71 10.27 16.73
CA PRO A 190 -2.52 11.47 16.84
C PRO A 190 -1.98 12.65 16.00
N GLU A 191 -0.66 12.77 15.87
CA GLU A 191 -0.03 13.85 15.11
C GLU A 191 -0.40 13.79 13.62
N LEU A 192 -0.56 12.60 13.05
CA LEU A 192 -1.03 12.43 11.68
C LEU A 192 -2.53 12.75 11.58
N TYR A 193 -3.34 12.13 12.44
CA TYR A 193 -4.80 12.19 12.30
C TYR A 193 -5.43 13.49 12.81
N ASN A 194 -4.65 14.35 13.46
CA ASN A 194 -5.01 15.75 13.72
C ASN A 194 -4.75 16.66 12.49
N ILE A 195 -3.91 16.25 11.55
CA ILE A 195 -3.69 16.97 10.28
C ILE A 195 -4.79 16.59 9.28
N ALA A 196 -5.01 15.27 9.09
CA ALA A 196 -6.06 14.74 8.23
C ALA A 196 -6.63 13.45 8.85
N ASN A 197 -7.90 13.46 9.20
CA ASN A 197 -8.56 12.26 9.71
C ASN A 197 -8.83 11.24 8.59
N TYR A 198 -9.28 10.04 8.94
CA TYR A 198 -9.48 8.97 7.95
C TYR A 198 -10.44 9.34 6.82
N PHE A 199 -11.50 10.11 7.08
CA PHE A 199 -12.43 10.52 6.03
C PHE A 199 -11.77 11.52 5.07
N GLU A 200 -10.99 12.47 5.61
CA GLU A 200 -10.21 13.41 4.80
C GLU A 200 -9.16 12.68 3.97
N LEU A 201 -8.49 11.67 4.53
CA LEU A 201 -7.54 10.84 3.79
C LEU A 201 -8.21 10.04 2.67
N TYR A 202 -9.42 9.50 2.89
CA TYR A 202 -10.19 8.83 1.83
C TYR A 202 -10.57 9.80 0.71
N LEU A 203 -10.99 11.01 1.06
CA LEU A 203 -11.26 12.06 0.07
C LEU A 203 -9.99 12.44 -0.69
N LEU A 204 -8.90 12.73 0.01
CA LEU A 204 -7.62 13.15 -0.60
C LEU A 204 -7.02 12.07 -1.50
N SER A 205 -7.20 10.79 -1.18
CA SER A 205 -6.68 9.68 -1.99
C SER A 205 -7.45 9.43 -3.28
N SER A 206 -8.60 10.07 -3.46
CA SER A 206 -9.52 9.78 -4.57
C SER A 206 -10.15 11.02 -5.21
N TYR A 207 -9.90 12.23 -4.73
CA TYR A 207 -10.44 13.43 -5.37
C TYR A 207 -9.68 13.77 -6.66
N GLY A 208 -10.38 14.43 -7.60
CA GLY A 208 -9.81 14.87 -8.87
C GLY A 208 -10.18 13.96 -10.03
N ASP A 209 -10.00 14.48 -11.25
CA ASP A 209 -10.42 13.81 -12.47
C ASP A 209 -9.77 12.43 -12.61
N SER A 210 -10.61 11.41 -12.77
CA SER A 210 -10.19 10.02 -12.99
C SER A 210 -9.41 9.39 -11.83
N ARG A 211 -9.59 9.88 -10.59
CA ARG A 211 -9.01 9.25 -9.40
C ARG A 211 -10.06 8.49 -8.61
N LYS A 212 -9.67 7.32 -8.09
CA LYS A 212 -10.58 6.41 -7.39
C LYS A 212 -9.95 5.80 -6.15
N LEU A 213 -10.75 5.63 -5.10
CA LEU A 213 -10.47 4.74 -3.99
C LEU A 213 -11.49 3.61 -3.95
N LEU A 214 -11.03 2.37 -4.11
CA LEU A 214 -11.80 1.17 -3.81
C LEU A 214 -11.33 0.57 -2.49
N GLN A 215 -12.19 0.53 -1.47
CA GLN A 215 -11.95 -0.25 -0.27
C GLN A 215 -12.57 -1.64 -0.41
N VAL A 216 -11.75 -2.66 -0.15
CA VAL A 216 -12.19 -4.06 -0.15
C VAL A 216 -12.21 -4.58 1.28
N PHE A 217 -13.35 -5.10 1.72
CA PHE A 217 -13.50 -5.79 3.00
C PHE A 217 -13.64 -7.29 2.77
N ASN A 218 -12.71 -8.06 3.30
CA ASN A 218 -12.80 -9.51 3.31
C ASN A 218 -13.83 -9.92 4.39
N LYS A 219 -15.01 -10.34 3.97
CA LYS A 219 -16.18 -10.55 4.85
C LYS A 219 -15.91 -11.49 6.03
N TYR A 220 -15.14 -12.52 5.78
CA TYR A 220 -14.87 -13.58 6.77
C TYR A 220 -13.43 -13.53 7.31
N ASP A 221 -12.75 -12.39 7.17
CA ASP A 221 -11.37 -12.22 7.59
C ASP A 221 -11.19 -12.47 9.09
N PRO A 222 -10.35 -13.41 9.50
CA PRO A 222 -10.11 -13.69 10.91
C PRO A 222 -9.18 -12.66 11.58
N CYS A 223 -8.45 -11.84 10.78
CA CYS A 223 -7.50 -10.86 11.26
C CYS A 223 -8.19 -9.55 11.65
N CYS A 224 -8.51 -8.74 10.68
CA CYS A 224 -8.74 -7.33 10.93
C CYS A 224 -9.57 -6.64 9.85
N PHE A 225 -10.23 -5.51 10.24
CA PHE A 225 -10.99 -4.63 9.34
C PHE A 225 -12.09 -5.35 8.53
N SER A 226 -12.67 -6.41 9.09
CA SER A 226 -13.87 -7.05 8.57
C SER A 226 -15.14 -6.45 9.19
N GLY A 227 -16.30 -6.59 8.53
CA GLY A 227 -17.59 -6.15 9.04
C GLY A 227 -18.22 -5.02 8.23
N ASP A 228 -19.28 -4.42 8.78
CA ASP A 228 -20.21 -3.53 8.07
C ASP A 228 -19.97 -2.05 8.36
N TYR A 229 -18.81 -1.69 8.88
CA TYR A 229 -18.49 -0.30 9.29
C TYR A 229 -18.62 0.71 8.15
N TYR A 230 -18.39 0.28 6.90
CA TYR A 230 -18.48 1.10 5.71
C TYR A 230 -19.89 1.68 5.48
N ILE A 231 -20.94 1.02 5.92
CA ILE A 231 -22.34 1.48 5.79
C ILE A 231 -22.52 2.87 6.40
N ALA A 232 -21.76 3.18 7.45
CA ALA A 232 -21.87 4.46 8.14
C ALA A 232 -21.27 5.64 7.36
N TYR A 233 -20.40 5.40 6.37
CA TYR A 233 -19.68 6.48 5.69
C TYR A 233 -19.67 6.41 4.15
N GLU A 234 -19.97 5.28 3.55
CA GLU A 234 -19.90 5.08 2.10
C GLU A 234 -20.68 6.14 1.33
N SER A 235 -21.99 6.29 1.60
CA SER A 235 -22.83 7.24 0.89
C SER A 235 -22.42 8.70 1.09
N VAL A 236 -21.86 9.02 2.24
CA VAL A 236 -21.36 10.37 2.56
C VAL A 236 -20.12 10.70 1.71
N LEU A 237 -19.17 9.74 1.63
CA LEU A 237 -17.96 9.92 0.82
C LEU A 237 -18.28 9.96 -0.66
N GLN A 238 -19.13 9.06 -1.18
CA GLN A 238 -19.56 9.05 -2.57
C GLN A 238 -20.18 10.38 -2.98
N LYS A 239 -21.12 10.89 -2.17
CA LYS A 239 -21.75 12.19 -2.41
C LYS A 239 -20.72 13.33 -2.42
N LYS A 240 -19.77 13.31 -1.49
CA LYS A 240 -18.76 14.36 -1.39
C LYS A 240 -17.79 14.33 -2.57
N LEU A 241 -17.37 13.13 -2.99
CA LEU A 241 -16.45 12.95 -4.12
C LEU A 241 -17.08 13.24 -5.47
N SER A 242 -18.38 13.01 -5.64
CA SER A 242 -19.09 13.44 -6.87
C SER A 242 -18.97 14.94 -7.10
N ASP A 243 -18.92 15.76 -6.03
CA ASP A 243 -18.70 17.21 -6.11
C ASP A 243 -17.22 17.57 -6.39
N LEU A 244 -16.29 16.62 -6.24
CA LEU A 244 -14.83 16.79 -6.34
C LEU A 244 -14.22 16.04 -7.54
N ASN A 245 -15.05 15.55 -8.46
CA ASN A 245 -14.64 14.76 -9.64
C ASN A 245 -13.83 13.50 -9.30
N GLY A 246 -14.03 12.94 -8.11
CA GLY A 246 -13.40 11.70 -7.65
C GLY A 246 -14.41 10.58 -7.48
N ASP A 247 -13.90 9.37 -7.23
CA ASP A 247 -14.74 8.19 -7.03
C ASP A 247 -14.36 7.39 -5.78
N PHE A 248 -15.39 6.88 -5.10
CA PHE A 248 -15.24 6.03 -3.92
C PHE A 248 -16.17 4.84 -3.99
N GLU A 249 -15.62 3.66 -3.90
CA GLU A 249 -16.38 2.41 -3.93
C GLU A 249 -16.00 1.48 -2.78
N ILE A 250 -16.96 0.67 -2.37
CA ILE A 250 -16.78 -0.43 -1.44
C ILE A 250 -17.04 -1.74 -2.16
N PHE A 251 -16.19 -2.72 -1.94
CA PHE A 251 -16.41 -4.10 -2.36
C PHE A 251 -16.30 -5.05 -1.18
N ILE A 252 -17.28 -5.94 -1.03
CA ILE A 252 -17.27 -6.99 0.00
C ILE A 252 -16.89 -8.29 -0.65
N ASP A 253 -15.70 -8.78 -0.31
CA ASP A 253 -15.24 -10.08 -0.77
C ASP A 253 -15.70 -11.18 0.19
N ASP A 254 -16.62 -12.03 -0.26
CA ASP A 254 -17.13 -13.17 0.49
C ASP A 254 -16.71 -14.52 -0.10
N THR A 255 -15.71 -14.50 -1.00
CA THR A 255 -15.26 -15.69 -1.73
C THR A 255 -14.29 -16.59 -0.94
N HIS A 256 -13.68 -16.05 0.14
CA HIS A 256 -12.67 -16.74 0.95
C HIS A 256 -12.77 -16.40 2.44
N LYS A 257 -11.91 -17.05 3.25
CA LYS A 257 -11.84 -16.86 4.71
C LYS A 257 -10.43 -16.46 5.18
N GLU A 258 -9.53 -16.18 4.28
CA GLU A 258 -8.14 -15.83 4.57
C GLU A 258 -7.95 -14.32 4.59
N HIS A 259 -6.88 -13.86 5.25
CA HIS A 259 -6.40 -12.47 5.20
C HIS A 259 -5.50 -12.29 3.97
N THR A 260 -6.10 -12.15 2.79
CA THR A 260 -5.40 -12.10 1.50
C THR A 260 -6.14 -11.26 0.46
N ILE A 261 -5.52 -11.08 -0.71
CA ILE A 261 -6.17 -10.57 -1.91
C ILE A 261 -6.63 -11.78 -2.73
N SER A 262 -7.93 -11.95 -2.90
CA SER A 262 -8.48 -13.08 -3.66
C SER A 262 -8.35 -12.87 -5.17
N ASP A 263 -8.48 -13.96 -5.92
CA ASP A 263 -8.57 -13.90 -7.39
C ASP A 263 -9.74 -13.01 -7.84
N SER A 264 -10.88 -13.08 -7.15
CA SER A 264 -12.04 -12.22 -7.43
C SER A 264 -11.69 -10.74 -7.36
N VAL A 265 -10.96 -10.33 -6.33
CA VAL A 265 -10.50 -8.95 -6.15
C VAL A 265 -9.44 -8.59 -7.21
N LEU A 266 -8.51 -9.49 -7.53
CA LEU A 266 -7.51 -9.24 -8.57
C LEU A 266 -8.17 -8.99 -9.94
N TYR A 267 -9.16 -9.79 -10.32
CA TYR A 267 -9.91 -9.58 -11.56
C TYR A 267 -10.77 -8.30 -11.53
N LEU A 268 -11.32 -7.95 -10.37
CA LEU A 268 -12.06 -6.69 -10.20
C LEU A 268 -11.13 -5.48 -10.44
N ILE A 269 -9.93 -5.51 -9.87
CA ILE A 269 -8.92 -4.46 -10.04
C ILE A 269 -8.51 -4.35 -11.52
N ASP A 270 -8.15 -5.47 -12.16
CA ASP A 270 -7.76 -5.49 -13.58
C ASP A 270 -8.87 -4.89 -14.47
N LYS A 271 -10.12 -5.29 -14.25
CA LYS A 271 -11.27 -4.75 -14.99
C LYS A 271 -11.51 -3.26 -14.72
N SER A 272 -11.26 -2.79 -13.50
CA SER A 272 -11.40 -1.37 -13.14
C SER A 272 -10.36 -0.51 -13.89
N ILE A 273 -9.10 -0.96 -13.95
CA ILE A 273 -8.00 -0.24 -14.61
C ILE A 273 -8.12 -0.34 -16.14
N THR A 274 -8.69 -1.42 -16.67
CA THR A 274 -8.79 -1.68 -18.13
C THR A 274 -10.22 -2.00 -18.57
N PRO A 275 -11.16 -1.05 -18.45
CA PRO A 275 -12.59 -1.32 -18.65
C PRO A 275 -12.98 -1.74 -20.07
N ASN A 276 -12.11 -1.53 -21.07
CA ASN A 276 -12.41 -1.76 -22.49
C ASN A 276 -11.62 -2.93 -23.13
N LEU A 277 -10.92 -3.75 -22.35
CA LEU A 277 -10.32 -4.98 -22.89
C LEU A 277 -11.35 -6.10 -22.86
N PRO A 278 -11.56 -6.81 -24.03
CA PRO A 278 -12.55 -7.86 -24.17
C PRO A 278 -12.26 -9.10 -23.32
#